data_1717d1951d97dd798414554de65fee70
#
_entry.id   1717d1951d97dd798414554de65fee70
#
_cell.length_a   1.000
_cell.length_b   1.000
_cell.length_c   1.000
_cell.angle_alpha   90.00
_cell.angle_beta   90.00
_cell.angle_gamma   90.00
#
_symmetry.space_group_name_H-M   'P 1'
#
loop_
_entity.id
_entity.type
_entity.pdbx_description
1 polymer ?
#
loop_
_entity_poly.entity_id
_entity_poly.type
_entity_poly.pdbx_seq_one_letter_code
_entity_poly.pdbx_strand_id
1 'polypeptide(L)'
;MRVLVCAFALLFAWPAQAAPLRIVSLDYCADQFVLALADRSQIAALSRGSQRDDSYFRARAAGIRQTRGTLEEVLALRPDLVVRSWGGPWDAEAVYGRFGVPVLQVGGAPDFDGARATLLSAAVRLGHPERGAALARDLDQRLARLAALPAPRDPAAMYLSAGGATAGRGTMMDSTISAAGGRNLRTEESWAVLPLERLVERPPALVALGFFDHGRTRMNAWLPGRHPAVRRALDRARTVTLPPAAISCEAWFAIDAAEAIAAALRAP
;
A
#
# COMPACT_ATOMS: atom_id res chain seq x y z
N MET A 1 48.82 62.85 2.36
CA MET A 1 48.40 61.57 2.94
C MET A 1 47.06 61.12 2.29
N ARG A 2 47.12 60.20 1.30
CA ARG A 2 45.95 59.72 0.57
C ARG A 2 45.56 58.36 1.21
N VAL A 3 44.38 58.27 1.85
CA VAL A 3 43.83 57.06 2.42
C VAL A 3 43.10 56.32 1.29
N LEU A 4 43.61 55.15 0.93
CA LEU A 4 42.92 54.17 0.03
C LEU A 4 41.88 53.39 0.85
N VAL A 5 40.60 53.61 0.56
CA VAL A 5 39.50 52.77 1.10
C VAL A 5 39.31 51.59 0.16
N CYS A 6 39.76 50.40 0.57
CA CYS A 6 39.46 49.13 -0.10
C CYS A 6 38.05 48.70 0.26
N ALA A 7 37.12 48.83 -0.67
CA ALA A 7 35.77 48.26 -0.53
C ALA A 7 35.83 46.74 -0.78
N PHE A 8 35.64 45.94 0.27
CA PHE A 8 35.56 44.49 0.20
C PHE A 8 34.11 44.12 -0.19
N ALA A 9 33.90 43.76 -1.44
CA ALA A 9 32.62 43.23 -1.90
C ALA A 9 32.42 41.79 -1.41
N LEU A 10 31.60 41.60 -0.40
CA LEU A 10 31.13 40.30 0.05
C LEU A 10 30.18 39.70 -1.03
N LEU A 11 30.71 38.80 -1.84
CA LEU A 11 29.90 37.94 -2.73
C LEU A 11 29.11 36.96 -1.87
N PHE A 12 27.83 37.25 -1.63
CA PHE A 12 26.88 36.29 -1.11
C PHE A 12 26.68 35.22 -2.19
N ALA A 13 27.35 34.06 -2.05
CA ALA A 13 27.04 32.88 -2.82
C ALA A 13 25.68 32.36 -2.32
N TRP A 14 24.60 32.55 -3.07
CA TRP A 14 23.34 31.87 -2.87
C TRP A 14 23.60 30.36 -3.01
N PRO A 15 23.16 29.53 -2.03
CA PRO A 15 23.30 28.11 -2.20
C PRO A 15 22.51 27.70 -3.45
N ALA A 16 23.21 27.10 -4.41
CA ALA A 16 22.57 26.52 -5.59
C ALA A 16 21.59 25.45 -5.08
N GLN A 17 20.30 25.74 -5.18
CA GLN A 17 19.26 24.79 -4.81
C GLN A 17 19.38 23.59 -5.76
N ALA A 18 19.73 22.42 -5.22
CA ALA A 18 19.80 21.20 -6.00
C ALA A 18 18.46 21.02 -6.75
N ALA A 19 18.54 20.67 -8.03
CA ALA A 19 17.34 20.44 -8.81
C ALA A 19 16.47 19.38 -8.11
N PRO A 20 15.13 19.55 -8.08
CA PRO A 20 14.26 18.60 -7.40
C PRO A 20 14.42 17.21 -8.01
N LEU A 21 14.52 16.19 -7.15
CA LEU A 21 14.61 14.78 -7.53
C LEU A 21 13.52 14.42 -8.55
N ARG A 22 13.88 13.79 -9.67
CA ARG A 22 12.95 13.34 -10.72
C ARG A 22 12.59 11.88 -10.50
N ILE A 23 11.37 11.61 -10.11
CA ILE A 23 10.90 10.28 -9.70
C ILE A 23 10.02 9.66 -10.78
N VAL A 24 10.29 8.40 -11.13
CA VAL A 24 9.39 7.57 -11.95
C VAL A 24 8.96 6.35 -11.13
N SER A 25 7.66 6.13 -11.04
CA SER A 25 7.06 4.97 -10.38
C SER A 25 6.62 3.92 -11.40
N LEU A 26 6.91 2.63 -11.14
CA LEU A 26 6.73 1.55 -12.11
C LEU A 26 5.42 0.77 -11.94
N ASP A 27 4.80 0.82 -10.76
CA ASP A 27 3.57 0.09 -10.47
C ASP A 27 2.67 0.86 -9.50
N TYR A 28 1.38 0.47 -9.45
CA TYR A 28 0.40 1.24 -8.68
C TYR A 28 0.60 1.16 -7.16
N CYS A 29 1.30 0.15 -6.64
CA CYS A 29 1.66 0.09 -5.23
C CYS A 29 2.80 1.06 -4.91
N ALA A 30 3.81 1.15 -5.77
CA ALA A 30 4.86 2.16 -5.67
C ALA A 30 4.30 3.59 -5.82
N ASP A 31 3.30 3.77 -6.70
CA ASP A 31 2.61 5.06 -6.86
C ASP A 31 2.06 5.59 -5.53
N GLN A 32 1.60 4.71 -4.62
CA GLN A 32 1.04 5.14 -3.33
C GLN A 32 2.09 5.81 -2.44
N PHE A 33 3.32 5.27 -2.41
CA PHE A 33 4.42 5.87 -1.68
C PHE A 33 4.84 7.21 -2.30
N VAL A 34 4.96 7.27 -3.62
CA VAL A 34 5.32 8.48 -4.34
C VAL A 34 4.26 9.57 -4.15
N LEU A 35 2.97 9.24 -4.30
CA LEU A 35 1.85 10.18 -4.14
C LEU A 35 1.65 10.64 -2.70
N ALA A 36 2.04 9.83 -1.72
CA ALA A 36 1.95 10.19 -0.31
C ALA A 36 3.11 11.09 0.14
N LEU A 37 4.31 10.84 -0.39
CA LEU A 37 5.55 11.38 0.17
C LEU A 37 6.19 12.47 -0.69
N ALA A 38 6.23 12.32 -2.02
CA ALA A 38 6.91 13.25 -2.91
C ALA A 38 6.08 14.52 -3.18
N ASP A 39 6.76 15.60 -3.54
CA ASP A 39 6.10 16.76 -4.12
C ASP A 39 5.71 16.47 -5.57
N ARG A 40 4.59 17.06 -6.01
CA ARG A 40 4.08 16.85 -7.37
C ARG A 40 5.11 17.20 -8.45
N SER A 41 5.93 18.23 -8.22
CA SER A 41 7.00 18.67 -9.12
C SER A 41 8.13 17.64 -9.26
N GLN A 42 8.32 16.76 -8.29
CA GLN A 42 9.30 15.67 -8.34
C GLN A 42 8.82 14.49 -9.19
N ILE A 43 7.52 14.34 -9.42
CA ILE A 43 6.94 13.18 -10.08
C ILE A 43 7.00 13.34 -11.59
N ALA A 44 7.97 12.71 -12.25
CA ALA A 44 8.12 12.71 -13.70
C ALA A 44 7.07 11.82 -14.38
N ALA A 45 6.75 10.66 -13.80
CA ALA A 45 5.65 9.80 -14.24
C ALA A 45 5.23 8.80 -13.14
N LEU A 46 3.97 8.40 -13.19
CA LEU A 46 3.39 7.30 -12.44
C LEU A 46 3.08 6.12 -13.34
N SER A 47 2.77 4.99 -12.76
CA SER A 47 2.30 3.84 -13.53
C SER A 47 0.91 4.08 -14.15
N ARG A 48 0.54 3.28 -15.15
CA ARG A 48 -0.83 3.27 -15.70
C ARG A 48 -1.89 2.85 -14.69
N GLY A 49 -1.47 2.21 -13.60
CA GLY A 49 -2.35 1.81 -12.52
C GLY A 49 -2.67 2.90 -11.52
N SER A 50 -2.02 4.07 -11.58
CA SER A 50 -2.11 5.14 -10.57
C SER A 50 -3.53 5.68 -10.33
N GLN A 51 -4.40 5.61 -11.34
CA GLN A 51 -5.79 6.13 -11.27
C GLN A 51 -6.84 5.02 -11.17
N ARG A 52 -6.43 3.78 -10.93
CA ARG A 52 -7.35 2.67 -10.74
C ARG A 52 -8.20 2.87 -9.48
N ASP A 53 -9.39 2.25 -9.47
CA ASP A 53 -10.31 2.28 -8.34
C ASP A 53 -9.76 1.61 -7.07
N ASP A 54 -8.80 0.68 -7.22
CA ASP A 54 -8.03 0.04 -6.16
C ASP A 54 -6.71 0.78 -5.81
N SER A 55 -6.45 1.96 -6.39
CA SER A 55 -5.31 2.81 -6.06
C SER A 55 -5.69 3.79 -4.95
N TYR A 56 -5.05 3.71 -3.79
CA TYR A 56 -5.45 4.43 -2.57
C TYR A 56 -5.40 5.96 -2.74
N PHE A 57 -4.33 6.49 -3.32
CA PHE A 57 -4.16 7.92 -3.57
C PHE A 57 -4.55 8.35 -5.00
N ARG A 58 -5.43 7.61 -5.69
CA ARG A 58 -5.82 7.87 -7.08
C ARG A 58 -6.23 9.32 -7.38
N ALA A 59 -6.86 10.00 -6.42
CA ALA A 59 -7.26 11.39 -6.60
C ALA A 59 -6.05 12.33 -6.76
N ARG A 60 -4.94 12.02 -6.11
CA ARG A 60 -3.68 12.80 -6.22
C ARG A 60 -2.96 12.54 -7.55
N ALA A 61 -3.24 11.43 -8.24
CA ALA A 61 -2.61 11.06 -9.52
C ALA A 61 -3.19 11.83 -10.72
N ALA A 62 -4.32 12.54 -10.55
CA ALA A 62 -4.97 13.27 -11.62
C ALA A 62 -4.02 14.29 -12.28
N GLY A 63 -3.91 14.26 -13.63
CA GLY A 63 -3.06 15.16 -14.40
C GLY A 63 -1.55 14.91 -14.28
N ILE A 64 -1.10 13.83 -13.62
CA ILE A 64 0.30 13.38 -13.65
C ILE A 64 0.48 12.44 -14.85
N ARG A 65 1.60 12.60 -15.57
CA ARG A 65 1.98 11.72 -16.69
C ARG A 65 2.03 10.28 -16.24
N GLN A 66 1.53 9.37 -17.08
CA GLN A 66 1.63 7.92 -16.88
C GLN A 66 2.62 7.30 -17.85
N THR A 67 3.29 6.22 -17.42
CA THR A 67 4.20 5.40 -18.21
C THR A 67 3.76 3.94 -18.20
N ARG A 68 4.14 3.18 -19.23
CA ARG A 68 4.02 1.72 -19.25
C ARG A 68 5.08 1.03 -18.39
N GLY A 69 6.11 1.79 -17.96
CA GLY A 69 7.21 1.25 -17.18
C GLY A 69 8.21 0.42 -18.02
N THR A 70 8.20 0.54 -19.36
CA THR A 70 9.27 -0.06 -20.16
C THR A 70 10.57 0.68 -19.93
N LEU A 71 11.70 -0.01 -20.04
CA LEU A 71 13.02 0.57 -19.77
C LEU A 71 13.25 1.84 -20.60
N GLU A 72 12.91 1.81 -21.89
CA GLU A 72 13.09 2.93 -22.82
C GLU A 72 12.23 4.14 -22.42
N GLU A 73 10.95 3.91 -22.08
CA GLU A 73 10.08 5.01 -21.64
C GLU A 73 10.59 5.66 -20.35
N VAL A 74 11.05 4.84 -19.41
CA VAL A 74 11.55 5.31 -18.12
C VAL A 74 12.84 6.10 -18.30
N LEU A 75 13.82 5.56 -19.03
CA LEU A 75 15.10 6.25 -19.28
C LEU A 75 14.94 7.55 -20.09
N ALA A 76 13.98 7.59 -21.04
CA ALA A 76 13.65 8.82 -21.77
C ALA A 76 13.15 9.94 -20.87
N LEU A 77 12.62 9.63 -19.69
CA LEU A 77 12.20 10.60 -18.67
C LEU A 77 13.37 11.13 -17.84
N ARG A 78 14.57 10.58 -18.01
CA ARG A 78 15.78 10.93 -17.25
C ARG A 78 15.50 10.99 -15.74
N PRO A 79 15.08 9.89 -15.09
CA PRO A 79 14.81 9.86 -13.68
C PRO A 79 16.10 9.89 -12.86
N ASP A 80 16.05 10.54 -11.70
CA ASP A 80 17.08 10.46 -10.66
C ASP A 80 16.81 9.27 -9.72
N LEU A 81 15.56 8.79 -9.69
CA LEU A 81 15.11 7.68 -8.85
C LEU A 81 13.94 6.95 -9.51
N VAL A 82 14.05 5.63 -9.56
CA VAL A 82 12.93 4.74 -9.92
C VAL A 82 12.38 4.13 -8.64
N VAL A 83 11.05 4.14 -8.47
CA VAL A 83 10.36 3.52 -7.33
C VAL A 83 9.53 2.34 -7.83
N ARG A 84 9.63 1.21 -7.17
CA ARG A 84 8.87 0.00 -7.51
C ARG A 84 8.45 -0.80 -6.28
N SER A 85 7.37 -1.55 -6.44
CA SER A 85 7.01 -2.68 -5.56
C SER A 85 7.26 -4.01 -6.29
N TRP A 86 6.60 -4.18 -7.43
CA TRP A 86 6.71 -5.38 -8.28
C TRP A 86 6.89 -5.05 -9.77
N GLY A 87 6.66 -3.81 -10.17
CA GLY A 87 6.72 -3.38 -11.58
C GLY A 87 8.14 -3.34 -12.14
N GLY A 88 8.23 -3.31 -13.47
CA GLY A 88 9.49 -3.27 -14.19
C GLY A 88 10.18 -4.63 -14.30
N PRO A 89 11.48 -4.67 -14.70
CA PRO A 89 12.24 -5.90 -14.85
C PRO A 89 12.44 -6.59 -13.50
N TRP A 90 12.59 -7.92 -13.51
CA TRP A 90 12.86 -8.72 -12.31
C TRP A 90 14.07 -8.17 -11.54
N ASP A 91 15.17 -7.92 -12.25
CA ASP A 91 16.42 -7.39 -11.72
C ASP A 91 16.51 -5.87 -11.96
N ALA A 92 15.52 -5.13 -11.50
CA ALA A 92 15.42 -3.70 -11.75
C ALA A 92 16.63 -2.92 -11.25
N GLU A 93 17.17 -3.28 -10.09
CA GLU A 93 18.32 -2.61 -9.50
C GLU A 93 19.55 -2.73 -10.40
N ALA A 94 19.88 -3.93 -10.88
CA ALA A 94 20.98 -4.13 -11.81
C ALA A 94 20.70 -3.51 -13.20
N VAL A 95 19.47 -3.60 -13.70
CA VAL A 95 19.10 -3.04 -15.01
C VAL A 95 19.22 -1.52 -15.01
N TYR A 96 18.59 -0.82 -14.06
CA TYR A 96 18.65 0.63 -13.98
C TYR A 96 20.01 1.14 -13.51
N GLY A 97 20.71 0.37 -12.65
CA GLY A 97 22.06 0.68 -12.18
C GLY A 97 23.09 0.81 -13.30
N ARG A 98 22.95 0.06 -14.42
CA ARG A 98 23.79 0.21 -15.62
C ARG A 98 23.68 1.60 -16.27
N PHE A 99 22.60 2.30 -16.00
CA PHE A 99 22.34 3.66 -16.48
C PHE A 99 22.53 4.72 -15.39
N GLY A 100 23.10 4.32 -14.22
CA GLY A 100 23.31 5.21 -13.10
C GLY A 100 22.04 5.65 -12.37
N VAL A 101 20.92 4.95 -12.59
CA VAL A 101 19.63 5.27 -11.97
C VAL A 101 19.39 4.33 -10.77
N PRO A 102 19.36 4.86 -9.54
CA PRO A 102 19.04 4.06 -8.36
C PRO A 102 17.57 3.63 -8.36
N VAL A 103 17.31 2.47 -7.73
CA VAL A 103 15.97 1.93 -7.52
C VAL A 103 15.63 1.97 -6.02
N LEU A 104 14.42 2.39 -5.70
CA LEU A 104 13.82 2.27 -4.38
C LEU A 104 12.75 1.19 -4.41
N GLN A 105 13.01 0.09 -3.71
CA GLN A 105 12.03 -0.98 -3.51
C GLN A 105 11.10 -0.61 -2.35
N VAL A 106 9.77 -0.69 -2.57
CA VAL A 106 8.74 -0.42 -1.57
C VAL A 106 7.66 -1.52 -1.57
N GLY A 107 6.83 -1.56 -0.53
CA GLY A 107 5.71 -2.52 -0.44
C GLY A 107 6.12 -3.90 0.06
N GLY A 108 5.16 -4.82 0.11
CA GLY A 108 5.37 -6.21 0.52
C GLY A 108 5.57 -6.39 2.03
N ALA A 109 5.06 -5.49 2.86
CA ALA A 109 5.17 -5.61 4.31
C ALA A 109 4.22 -6.70 4.85
N PRO A 110 4.72 -7.63 5.68
CA PRO A 110 3.87 -8.69 6.25
C PRO A 110 2.96 -8.18 7.38
N ASP A 111 3.28 -7.03 7.96
CA ASP A 111 2.59 -6.45 9.11
C ASP A 111 2.72 -4.92 9.14
N PHE A 112 2.07 -4.30 10.13
CA PHE A 112 2.11 -2.84 10.29
C PHE A 112 3.47 -2.29 10.71
N ASP A 113 4.28 -3.05 11.43
CA ASP A 113 5.64 -2.64 11.79
C ASP A 113 6.54 -2.57 10.55
N GLY A 114 6.49 -3.58 9.69
CA GLY A 114 7.16 -3.60 8.41
C GLY A 114 6.67 -2.49 7.47
N ALA A 115 5.36 -2.25 7.43
CA ALA A 115 4.79 -1.16 6.63
C ALA A 115 5.24 0.22 7.11
N ARG A 116 5.30 0.41 8.43
CA ARG A 116 5.84 1.62 9.06
C ARG A 116 7.31 1.84 8.74
N ALA A 117 8.12 0.79 8.86
CA ALA A 117 9.56 0.86 8.54
C ALA A 117 9.79 1.21 7.05
N THR A 118 9.06 0.56 6.14
CA THR A 118 9.12 0.85 4.70
C THR A 118 8.69 2.29 4.39
N LEU A 119 7.63 2.78 5.04
CA LEU A 119 7.15 4.16 4.88
C LEU A 119 8.22 5.19 5.29
N LEU A 120 8.85 5.00 6.45
CA LEU A 120 9.89 5.90 6.96
C LEU A 120 11.14 5.89 6.07
N SER A 121 11.59 4.70 5.64
CA SER A 121 12.71 4.56 4.72
C SER A 121 12.44 5.22 3.37
N ALA A 122 11.25 5.00 2.81
CA ALA A 122 10.85 5.62 1.55
C ALA A 122 10.80 7.15 1.67
N ALA A 123 10.30 7.69 2.79
CA ALA A 123 10.23 9.13 3.03
C ALA A 123 11.61 9.79 3.02
N VAL A 124 12.60 9.16 3.63
CA VAL A 124 14.00 9.64 3.59
C VAL A 124 14.54 9.65 2.16
N ARG A 125 14.35 8.56 1.42
CA ARG A 125 14.84 8.40 0.05
C ARG A 125 14.16 9.35 -0.94
N LEU A 126 12.91 9.75 -0.68
CA LEU A 126 12.14 10.70 -1.48
C LEU A 126 12.38 12.17 -1.06
N GLY A 127 13.17 12.41 0.01
CA GLY A 127 13.53 13.75 0.48
C GLY A 127 12.50 14.39 1.43
N HIS A 128 11.55 13.62 1.96
CA HIS A 128 10.46 14.12 2.80
C HIS A 128 10.30 13.35 4.14
N PRO A 129 11.37 13.25 4.98
CA PRO A 129 11.34 12.46 6.21
C PRO A 129 10.23 12.91 7.18
N GLU A 130 9.95 14.21 7.26
CA GLU A 130 8.91 14.75 8.14
C GLU A 130 7.50 14.30 7.73
N ARG A 131 7.24 14.19 6.42
CA ARG A 131 5.97 13.71 5.88
C ARG A 131 5.78 12.22 6.22
N GLY A 132 6.84 11.41 6.08
CA GLY A 132 6.84 10.02 6.51
C GLY A 132 6.61 9.87 8.00
N ALA A 133 7.28 10.67 8.83
CA ALA A 133 7.09 10.66 10.27
C ALA A 133 5.66 11.06 10.67
N ALA A 134 5.04 11.99 9.96
CA ALA A 134 3.63 12.36 10.24
C ALA A 134 2.67 11.21 9.93
N LEU A 135 2.84 10.52 8.79
CA LEU A 135 2.02 9.36 8.42
C LEU A 135 2.24 8.18 9.36
N ALA A 136 3.49 7.95 9.81
CA ALA A 136 3.79 6.91 10.78
C ALA A 136 3.13 7.19 12.14
N ARG A 137 3.15 8.43 12.62
CA ARG A 137 2.44 8.81 13.85
C ARG A 137 0.92 8.63 13.73
N ASP A 138 0.33 8.96 12.59
CA ASP A 138 -1.10 8.69 12.35
C ASP A 138 -1.40 7.19 12.43
N LEU A 139 -0.60 6.36 11.78
CA LEU A 139 -0.71 4.90 11.88
C LEU A 139 -0.63 4.43 13.33
N ASP A 140 0.40 4.87 14.07
CA ASP A 140 0.62 4.49 15.48
C ASP A 140 -0.58 4.87 16.36
N GLN A 141 -1.14 6.07 16.16
CA GLN A 141 -2.34 6.53 16.88
C GLN A 141 -3.58 5.71 16.53
N ARG A 142 -3.76 5.34 15.27
CA ARG A 142 -4.90 4.52 14.83
C ARG A 142 -4.81 3.10 15.39
N LEU A 143 -3.61 2.49 15.37
CA LEU A 143 -3.37 1.19 16.01
C LEU A 143 -3.63 1.24 17.51
N ALA A 144 -3.19 2.29 18.21
CA ALA A 144 -3.46 2.47 19.63
C ALA A 144 -4.97 2.62 19.93
N ARG A 145 -5.72 3.33 19.07
CA ARG A 145 -7.19 3.41 19.20
C ARG A 145 -7.86 2.05 19.02
N LEU A 146 -7.42 1.26 18.04
CA LEU A 146 -7.94 -0.10 17.84
C LEU A 146 -7.65 -1.01 19.04
N ALA A 147 -6.44 -0.94 19.59
CA ALA A 147 -6.04 -1.73 20.76
C ALA A 147 -6.82 -1.35 22.03
N ALA A 148 -7.29 -0.11 22.14
CA ALA A 148 -8.10 0.37 23.27
C ALA A 148 -9.60 -0.02 23.17
N LEU A 149 -10.05 -0.56 22.04
CA LEU A 149 -11.44 -1.02 21.89
C LEU A 149 -11.72 -2.22 22.80
N PRO A 150 -12.95 -2.36 23.32
CA PRO A 150 -13.33 -3.56 24.06
C PRO A 150 -13.17 -4.82 23.18
N ALA A 151 -12.82 -5.93 23.82
CA ALA A 151 -12.71 -7.19 23.11
C ALA A 151 -14.05 -7.54 22.41
N PRO A 152 -14.02 -8.03 21.16
CA PRO A 152 -15.25 -8.47 20.50
C PRO A 152 -15.78 -9.73 21.18
N ARG A 153 -17.10 -9.90 21.15
CA ARG A 153 -17.76 -11.07 21.77
C ARG A 153 -17.27 -12.39 21.13
N ASP A 154 -17.15 -12.42 19.81
CA ASP A 154 -16.53 -13.51 19.07
C ASP A 154 -15.49 -12.93 18.11
N PRO A 155 -14.18 -13.19 18.36
CA PRO A 155 -13.10 -12.64 17.54
C PRO A 155 -12.83 -13.46 16.26
N ALA A 156 -13.51 -14.58 16.03
CA ALA A 156 -13.23 -15.49 14.93
C ALA A 156 -13.47 -14.83 13.58
N ALA A 157 -12.42 -14.53 12.83
CA ALA A 157 -12.49 -13.86 11.56
C ALA A 157 -11.68 -14.59 10.47
N MET A 158 -12.08 -14.42 9.22
CA MET A 158 -11.40 -14.96 8.06
C MET A 158 -11.48 -13.96 6.91
N TYR A 159 -10.41 -13.87 6.13
CA TYR A 159 -10.43 -13.15 4.86
C TYR A 159 -10.80 -14.08 3.71
N LEU A 160 -11.61 -13.57 2.78
CA LEU A 160 -11.96 -14.25 1.54
C LEU A 160 -11.96 -13.26 0.37
N SER A 161 -11.14 -13.52 -0.64
CA SER A 161 -11.21 -12.77 -1.90
C SER A 161 -12.28 -13.35 -2.84
N ALA A 162 -12.74 -12.55 -3.79
CA ALA A 162 -13.65 -13.03 -4.86
C ALA A 162 -13.06 -14.20 -5.63
N GLY A 163 -11.74 -14.28 -5.77
CA GLY A 163 -11.00 -15.39 -6.39
C GLY A 163 -10.86 -16.63 -5.50
N GLY A 164 -11.37 -16.61 -4.26
CA GLY A 164 -11.26 -17.73 -3.32
C GLY A 164 -9.96 -17.78 -2.52
N ALA A 165 -9.10 -16.77 -2.64
CA ALA A 165 -7.89 -16.69 -1.81
C ALA A 165 -8.23 -16.27 -0.38
N THR A 166 -7.49 -16.84 0.58
CA THR A 166 -7.48 -16.47 1.99
C THR A 166 -6.06 -16.25 2.47
N ALA A 167 -5.93 -15.50 3.56
CA ALA A 167 -4.65 -15.07 4.11
C ALA A 167 -4.40 -15.72 5.48
N GLY A 168 -3.22 -16.27 5.66
CA GLY A 168 -2.79 -16.86 6.92
C GLY A 168 -1.71 -16.03 7.60
N ARG A 169 -1.01 -16.63 8.57
CA ARG A 169 0.04 -15.95 9.34
C ARG A 169 1.15 -15.40 8.45
N GLY A 170 1.74 -14.28 8.90
CA GLY A 170 2.82 -13.61 8.18
C GLY A 170 2.36 -12.83 6.96
N THR A 171 1.08 -12.53 6.85
CA THR A 171 0.54 -11.65 5.81
C THR A 171 0.02 -10.35 6.42
N MET A 172 0.05 -9.26 5.68
CA MET A 172 -0.55 -7.99 6.11
C MET A 172 -2.04 -8.15 6.47
N MET A 173 -2.76 -9.03 5.82
CA MET A 173 -4.17 -9.28 6.14
C MET A 173 -4.34 -9.96 7.51
N ASP A 174 -3.44 -10.86 7.89
CA ASP A 174 -3.40 -11.45 9.23
C ASP A 174 -3.15 -10.38 10.30
N SER A 175 -2.17 -9.51 10.05
CA SER A 175 -1.88 -8.34 10.89
C SER A 175 -3.09 -7.39 10.98
N THR A 176 -3.80 -7.19 9.87
CA THR A 176 -5.01 -6.36 9.78
C THR A 176 -6.16 -6.93 10.64
N ILE A 177 -6.40 -8.24 10.55
CA ILE A 177 -7.39 -8.94 11.38
C ILE A 177 -7.01 -8.86 12.87
N SER A 178 -5.73 -9.07 13.18
CA SER A 178 -5.23 -9.03 14.55
C SER A 178 -5.33 -7.63 15.16
N ALA A 179 -4.95 -6.59 14.43
CA ALA A 179 -5.08 -5.19 14.85
C ALA A 179 -6.53 -4.78 15.13
N ALA A 180 -7.48 -5.38 14.39
CA ALA A 180 -8.93 -5.20 14.63
C ALA A 180 -9.45 -5.88 15.91
N GLY A 181 -8.61 -6.65 16.61
CA GLY A 181 -8.99 -7.50 17.74
C GLY A 181 -9.59 -8.83 17.31
N GLY A 182 -9.47 -9.19 16.03
CA GLY A 182 -9.90 -10.46 15.48
C GLY A 182 -8.86 -11.56 15.67
N ARG A 183 -9.31 -12.81 15.64
CA ARG A 183 -8.47 -13.99 15.58
C ARG A 183 -8.64 -14.65 14.22
N ASN A 184 -7.59 -14.62 13.42
CA ASN A 184 -7.60 -15.24 12.11
C ASN A 184 -7.77 -16.78 12.24
N LEU A 185 -8.79 -17.31 11.58
CA LEU A 185 -9.05 -18.75 11.62
C LEU A 185 -8.10 -19.57 10.75
N ARG A 186 -7.44 -18.89 9.78
CA ARG A 186 -6.38 -19.52 9.02
C ARG A 186 -5.05 -19.38 9.77
N THR A 187 -4.59 -20.47 10.38
CA THR A 187 -3.36 -20.51 11.18
C THR A 187 -2.12 -20.93 10.40
N GLU A 188 -2.28 -21.44 9.19
CA GLU A 188 -1.19 -21.77 8.29
C GLU A 188 -0.56 -20.47 7.75
N GLU A 189 0.69 -20.53 7.31
CA GLU A 189 1.42 -19.38 6.79
C GLU A 189 0.99 -19.01 5.37
N SER A 190 1.21 -17.74 5.01
CA SER A 190 1.08 -17.21 3.66
C SER A 190 -0.35 -17.25 3.08
N TRP A 191 -0.46 -16.90 1.81
CA TRP A 191 -1.71 -16.92 1.04
C TRP A 191 -2.00 -18.33 0.52
N ALA A 192 -3.26 -18.71 0.44
CA ALA A 192 -3.70 -19.94 -0.22
C ALA A 192 -5.12 -19.81 -0.77
N VAL A 193 -5.52 -20.76 -1.59
CA VAL A 193 -6.93 -20.97 -1.94
C VAL A 193 -7.63 -21.59 -0.73
N LEU A 194 -8.77 -21.00 -0.33
CA LEU A 194 -9.56 -21.52 0.78
C LEU A 194 -10.24 -22.82 0.37
N PRO A 195 -10.05 -23.92 1.12
CA PRO A 195 -10.92 -25.09 1.00
C PRO A 195 -12.33 -24.67 1.41
N LEU A 196 -13.26 -24.65 0.45
CA LEU A 196 -14.62 -24.12 0.65
C LEU A 196 -15.42 -24.93 1.66
N GLU A 197 -15.08 -26.20 1.80
CA GLU A 197 -15.65 -27.11 2.79
C GLU A 197 -15.47 -26.59 4.22
N ARG A 198 -14.29 -26.02 4.53
CA ARG A 198 -14.02 -25.43 5.86
C ARG A 198 -14.94 -24.25 6.18
N LEU A 199 -15.25 -23.41 5.17
CA LEU A 199 -16.17 -22.29 5.35
C LEU A 199 -17.60 -22.77 5.64
N VAL A 200 -18.00 -23.90 5.01
CA VAL A 200 -19.33 -24.47 5.18
C VAL A 200 -19.47 -25.21 6.51
N GLU A 201 -18.44 -25.96 6.91
CA GLU A 201 -18.44 -26.76 8.14
C GLU A 201 -18.29 -25.91 9.41
N ARG A 202 -17.48 -24.89 9.36
CA ARG A 202 -17.17 -24.00 10.49
C ARG A 202 -17.16 -22.55 10.05
N PRO A 203 -18.33 -21.95 9.85
CA PRO A 203 -18.40 -20.55 9.47
C PRO A 203 -17.78 -19.68 10.56
N PRO A 204 -16.90 -18.70 10.19
CA PRO A 204 -16.37 -17.75 11.15
C PRO A 204 -17.47 -16.78 11.62
N ALA A 205 -17.25 -16.11 12.75
CA ALA A 205 -18.14 -15.04 13.21
C ALA A 205 -18.15 -13.86 12.22
N LEU A 206 -17.03 -13.62 11.55
CA LEU A 206 -16.88 -12.57 10.54
C LEU A 206 -16.09 -13.06 9.32
N VAL A 207 -16.60 -12.79 8.12
CA VAL A 207 -15.85 -12.92 6.86
C VAL A 207 -15.55 -11.52 6.32
N ALA A 208 -14.25 -11.17 6.24
CA ALA A 208 -13.78 -9.98 5.58
C ALA A 208 -13.66 -10.25 4.07
N LEU A 209 -14.47 -9.59 3.27
CA LEU A 209 -14.59 -9.82 1.83
C LEU A 209 -13.70 -8.84 1.06
N GLY A 210 -12.79 -9.34 0.22
CA GLY A 210 -11.93 -8.54 -0.63
C GLY A 210 -12.29 -8.69 -2.11
N PHE A 211 -12.38 -7.54 -2.82
CA PHE A 211 -12.57 -7.45 -4.27
C PHE A 211 -13.89 -8.03 -4.82
N PHE A 212 -14.90 -8.27 -3.99
CA PHE A 212 -16.17 -8.83 -4.44
C PHE A 212 -16.96 -7.84 -5.33
N ASP A 213 -16.90 -6.55 -5.03
CA ASP A 213 -17.58 -5.49 -5.78
C ASP A 213 -16.65 -4.77 -6.77
N HIS A 214 -15.44 -5.30 -6.96
CA HIS A 214 -14.45 -4.67 -7.81
C HIS A 214 -14.76 -4.92 -9.29
N GLY A 215 -15.03 -3.87 -10.07
CA GLY A 215 -15.51 -3.94 -11.46
C GLY A 215 -14.58 -4.68 -12.44
N ARG A 216 -13.31 -4.94 -12.06
CA ARG A 216 -12.37 -5.75 -12.83
C ARG A 216 -12.36 -7.23 -12.48
N THR A 217 -12.90 -7.59 -11.34
CA THR A 217 -13.17 -8.99 -11.03
C THR A 217 -14.41 -9.38 -11.83
N ARG A 218 -14.22 -9.68 -13.10
CA ARG A 218 -15.27 -10.35 -13.87
C ARG A 218 -15.53 -11.68 -13.17
N MET A 219 -16.50 -11.66 -12.29
CA MET A 219 -16.98 -12.85 -11.59
C MET A 219 -17.57 -13.77 -12.65
N ASN A 220 -16.75 -14.60 -13.29
CA ASN A 220 -17.28 -15.67 -14.13
C ASN A 220 -17.93 -16.73 -13.24
N ALA A 221 -18.76 -17.61 -13.85
CA ALA A 221 -19.52 -18.62 -13.12
C ALA A 221 -18.65 -19.61 -12.32
N TRP A 222 -17.36 -19.68 -12.63
CA TRP A 222 -16.38 -20.63 -12.06
C TRP A 222 -15.61 -20.07 -10.85
N LEU A 223 -15.80 -18.78 -10.51
CA LEU A 223 -15.12 -18.24 -9.33
C LEU A 223 -15.68 -18.86 -8.05
N PRO A 224 -14.80 -19.27 -7.12
CA PRO A 224 -15.20 -19.89 -5.85
C PRO A 224 -16.24 -19.08 -5.07
N GLY A 225 -16.14 -17.75 -5.07
CA GLY A 225 -17.11 -16.86 -4.42
C GLY A 225 -18.55 -16.94 -4.98
N ARG A 226 -18.76 -17.54 -6.16
CA ARG A 226 -20.09 -17.76 -6.75
C ARG A 226 -20.67 -19.16 -6.47
N HIS A 227 -19.88 -20.05 -5.90
CA HIS A 227 -20.37 -21.38 -5.58
C HIS A 227 -21.57 -21.30 -4.62
N PRO A 228 -22.71 -22.00 -4.91
CA PRO A 228 -23.92 -21.86 -4.09
C PRO A 228 -23.71 -22.17 -2.62
N ALA A 229 -22.83 -23.11 -2.26
CA ALA A 229 -22.51 -23.43 -0.87
C ALA A 229 -21.77 -22.26 -0.18
N VAL A 230 -20.85 -21.59 -0.89
CA VAL A 230 -20.16 -20.40 -0.37
C VAL A 230 -21.14 -19.27 -0.14
N ARG A 231 -22.01 -18.98 -1.10
CA ARG A 231 -23.04 -17.95 -0.95
C ARG A 231 -23.92 -18.23 0.26
N ARG A 232 -24.43 -19.46 0.42
CA ARG A 232 -25.21 -19.83 1.61
C ARG A 232 -24.42 -19.70 2.93
N ALA A 233 -23.12 -19.97 2.90
CA ALA A 233 -22.28 -19.78 4.09
C ALA A 233 -22.10 -18.30 4.41
N LEU A 234 -21.87 -17.46 3.39
CA LEU A 234 -21.77 -16.01 3.55
C LEU A 234 -23.08 -15.36 3.98
N ASP A 235 -24.23 -15.84 3.49
CA ASP A 235 -25.57 -15.39 3.90
C ASP A 235 -25.85 -15.64 5.40
N ARG A 236 -25.17 -16.63 5.99
CA ARG A 236 -25.29 -17.00 7.42
C ARG A 236 -24.22 -16.37 8.30
N ALA A 237 -23.11 -15.97 7.73
CA ALA A 237 -22.01 -15.33 8.43
C ALA A 237 -22.17 -13.81 8.42
N ARG A 238 -21.69 -13.13 9.44
CA ARG A 238 -21.48 -11.70 9.37
C ARG A 238 -20.39 -11.41 8.34
N THR A 239 -20.61 -10.45 7.47
CA THR A 239 -19.65 -10.06 6.43
C THR A 239 -19.30 -8.57 6.50
N VAL A 240 -18.08 -8.23 6.12
CA VAL A 240 -17.66 -6.85 5.88
C VAL A 240 -16.91 -6.79 4.55
N THR A 241 -17.36 -5.95 3.63
CA THR A 241 -16.65 -5.69 2.37
C THR A 241 -15.54 -4.67 2.64
N LEU A 242 -14.31 -5.06 2.38
CA LEU A 242 -13.15 -4.20 2.55
C LEU A 242 -12.96 -3.30 1.33
N PRO A 243 -12.60 -2.01 1.53
CA PRO A 243 -12.27 -1.12 0.41
C PRO A 243 -11.09 -1.70 -0.39
N PRO A 244 -11.23 -1.95 -1.71
CA PRO A 244 -10.15 -2.51 -2.52
C PRO A 244 -8.86 -1.70 -2.41
N ALA A 245 -8.94 -0.39 -2.36
CA ALA A 245 -7.81 0.51 -2.24
C ALA A 245 -7.00 0.31 -0.94
N ALA A 246 -7.65 -0.08 0.16
CA ALA A 246 -6.97 -0.32 1.44
C ALA A 246 -6.21 -1.65 1.48
N ILE A 247 -6.59 -2.64 0.65
CA ILE A 247 -6.05 -4.00 0.70
C ILE A 247 -5.27 -4.42 -0.55
N SER A 248 -5.15 -3.53 -1.55
CA SER A 248 -4.47 -3.85 -2.82
C SER A 248 -2.95 -3.88 -2.70
N CYS A 249 -2.41 -3.18 -1.72
CA CYS A 249 -0.98 -3.08 -1.46
C CYS A 249 -0.72 -3.30 0.03
N GLU A 250 0.31 -4.05 0.35
CA GLU A 250 0.70 -4.35 1.73
C GLU A 250 1.46 -3.16 2.33
N ALA A 251 0.70 -2.13 2.76
CA ALA A 251 1.23 -0.84 3.19
C ALA A 251 0.42 -0.27 4.38
N TRP A 252 0.90 0.84 4.96
CA TRP A 252 0.34 1.44 6.19
C TRP A 252 -1.15 1.78 6.11
N PHE A 253 -1.68 2.08 4.94
CA PHE A 253 -3.10 2.40 4.76
C PHE A 253 -4.03 1.18 4.86
N ALA A 254 -3.49 -0.06 5.01
CA ALA A 254 -4.29 -1.23 5.38
C ALA A 254 -4.99 -1.06 6.74
N ILE A 255 -4.60 -0.06 7.52
CA ILE A 255 -5.28 0.32 8.77
C ILE A 255 -6.77 0.65 8.55
N ASP A 256 -7.16 1.18 7.37
CA ASP A 256 -8.57 1.41 7.03
C ASP A 256 -9.38 0.11 7.02
N ALA A 257 -8.76 -0.97 6.52
CA ALA A 257 -9.38 -2.29 6.55
C ALA A 257 -9.46 -2.86 7.98
N ALA A 258 -8.44 -2.61 8.83
CA ALA A 258 -8.48 -3.01 10.23
C ALA A 258 -9.60 -2.31 11.00
N GLU A 259 -9.82 -1.01 10.77
CA GLU A 259 -10.92 -0.26 11.37
C GLU A 259 -12.30 -0.78 10.92
N ALA A 260 -12.44 -1.10 9.62
CA ALA A 260 -13.67 -1.69 9.09
C ALA A 260 -13.97 -3.07 9.72
N ILE A 261 -12.96 -3.93 9.84
CA ILE A 261 -13.07 -5.23 10.51
C ILE A 261 -13.41 -5.04 12.00
N ALA A 262 -12.75 -4.11 12.69
CA ALA A 262 -12.97 -3.83 14.10
C ALA A 262 -14.42 -3.38 14.39
N ALA A 263 -14.96 -2.52 13.53
CA ALA A 263 -16.35 -2.09 13.60
C ALA A 263 -17.32 -3.26 13.37
N ALA A 264 -17.06 -4.10 12.37
CA ALA A 264 -17.90 -5.25 12.05
C ALA A 264 -17.87 -6.32 13.15
N LEU A 265 -16.71 -6.58 13.78
CA LEU A 265 -16.58 -7.54 14.89
C LEU A 265 -17.38 -7.11 16.14
N ARG A 266 -17.65 -5.82 16.30
CA ARG A 266 -18.33 -5.24 17.48
C ARG A 266 -19.77 -4.80 17.19
N ALA A 267 -20.21 -4.92 15.95
CA ALA A 267 -21.60 -4.66 15.61
C ALA A 267 -22.53 -5.63 16.37
N PRO A 268 -23.74 -5.22 16.76
CA PRO A 268 -24.70 -6.03 17.49
C PRO A 268 -25.16 -7.30 16.74
#